data_a063b21b34d056002bd5e3ea01a610bd
#
_entry.id   a063b21b34d056002bd5e3ea01a610bd
#
_cell.length_a   1.000
_cell.length_b   1.000
_cell.length_c   1.000
_cell.angle_alpha   90.00
_cell.angle_beta   90.00
_cell.angle_gamma   90.00
#
_symmetry.space_group_name_H-M   'P 1'
#
loop_
_entity.id
_entity.type
_entity.pdbx_description
1 polymer ?
#
loop_
_entity_poly.entity_id
_entity_poly.type
_entity_poly.pdbx_seq_one_letter_code
_entity_poly.pdbx_strand_id
1 'polypeptide(L)'
;MFVTNFLPAQRADLDYVAACVSVIEMDGFTKVKDIQLANGSNALRGICITPDGKYIYVSHNLGRFTVPTSQLQQGWMNTSAFSVIDVDKQEFLGAIVVDEPERGAAGIWSIACNDESVFISHSGTHEVSVIDHKAMLEKFLNYPNKAVLDYDLTFLYGLRERIPLEGNGPRNMILNGDKLIIPTYFADILNIMDINTNEVTSVELNPEREETAENKGERYFNDASHCFQNWQSCNGCHPGDGRTDGMNWDLMNDGVGNSKNCKSMLFSHVTPPNMISGIREHAERAVRAGFNFIQFFEVSEEDAVCVDAYLKSLRPVPSPYLVNGELSDLAKEGQKVFEKLKCGECHSGVYYTDMKYHRIGEDIEFEKGWDTPTLREVWRTAPYLFDGRAATMKEVFSVHKHGIEKKVSEKDIEALTEYVNSL
;
A
#
# COMPACT_ATOMS: atom_id res chain seq x y z
N MET A 1 -11.46 9.44 -19.22
CA MET A 1 -11.16 8.20 -18.48
C MET A 1 -10.59 8.55 -17.10
N PHE A 2 -10.96 7.81 -16.07
CA PHE A 2 -10.41 7.96 -14.72
C PHE A 2 -9.52 6.75 -14.40
N VAL A 3 -8.34 7.00 -13.85
CA VAL A 3 -7.33 5.97 -13.55
C VAL A 3 -6.85 6.13 -12.11
N THR A 4 -6.95 5.10 -11.31
CA THR A 4 -6.44 5.07 -9.93
C THR A 4 -4.93 4.97 -9.93
N ASN A 5 -4.25 5.81 -9.15
CA ASN A 5 -2.83 5.67 -8.86
C ASN A 5 -2.67 4.94 -7.53
N PHE A 6 -1.87 3.88 -7.53
CA PHE A 6 -1.80 2.97 -6.39
C PHE A 6 -1.26 3.62 -5.13
N LEU A 7 -0.23 4.46 -5.25
CA LEU A 7 0.45 5.11 -4.14
C LEU A 7 0.40 6.65 -4.25
N PRO A 8 0.60 7.36 -3.13
CA PRO A 8 0.92 8.79 -3.15
C PRO A 8 2.17 9.07 -4.00
N ALA A 9 2.17 10.21 -4.67
CA ALA A 9 3.32 10.65 -5.47
C ALA A 9 4.07 11.84 -4.82
N GLN A 10 3.63 12.28 -3.65
CA GLN A 10 4.23 13.39 -2.91
C GLN A 10 5.34 12.91 -1.98
N ARG A 11 6.05 13.88 -1.40
CA ARG A 11 6.90 13.68 -0.22
C ARG A 11 6.06 13.16 0.96
N ALA A 12 6.61 12.25 1.74
CA ALA A 12 5.90 11.67 2.89
C ALA A 12 6.03 12.51 4.18
N ASP A 13 6.90 13.52 4.21
CA ASP A 13 7.11 14.42 5.33
C ASP A 13 6.14 15.62 5.36
N LEU A 14 5.07 15.57 4.57
CA LEU A 14 4.01 16.57 4.53
C LEU A 14 2.86 16.19 5.47
N ASP A 15 2.10 17.19 5.93
CA ASP A 15 0.91 17.01 6.75
C ASP A 15 -0.26 16.36 5.97
N TYR A 16 -0.23 16.45 4.65
CA TYR A 16 -1.21 15.88 3.75
C TYR A 16 -0.53 15.04 2.67
N VAL A 17 -0.72 13.74 2.75
CA VAL A 17 -0.17 12.75 1.81
C VAL A 17 -1.30 11.84 1.36
N ALA A 18 -1.60 11.80 0.07
CA ALA A 18 -2.69 11.02 -0.48
C ALA A 18 -2.43 10.59 -1.92
N ALA A 19 -2.84 9.39 -2.25
CA ALA A 19 -2.93 8.95 -3.63
C ALA A 19 -4.01 9.73 -4.37
N CYS A 20 -3.97 9.71 -5.69
CA CYS A 20 -4.89 10.46 -6.54
C CYS A 20 -5.51 9.57 -7.64
N VAL A 21 -6.58 10.08 -8.23
CA VAL A 21 -7.18 9.56 -9.46
C VAL A 21 -6.84 10.50 -10.60
N SER A 22 -6.14 9.99 -11.60
CA SER A 22 -5.81 10.76 -12.81
C SER A 22 -6.97 10.80 -13.77
N VAL A 23 -7.27 11.99 -14.28
CA VAL A 23 -8.22 12.21 -15.38
C VAL A 23 -7.45 12.26 -16.69
N ILE A 24 -7.79 11.38 -17.61
CA ILE A 24 -7.13 11.25 -18.91
C ILE A 24 -8.16 11.54 -20.01
N GLU A 25 -7.85 12.50 -20.86
CA GLU A 25 -8.59 12.72 -22.10
C GLU A 25 -8.30 11.59 -23.09
N MET A 26 -9.37 11.03 -23.66
CA MET A 26 -9.23 9.84 -24.53
C MET A 26 -8.72 10.21 -25.92
N ASP A 27 -8.95 11.44 -26.37
CA ASP A 27 -8.36 11.95 -27.59
C ASP A 27 -6.90 12.38 -27.30
N GLY A 28 -5.97 11.61 -27.81
CA GLY A 28 -4.54 11.83 -27.60
C GLY A 28 -3.97 11.28 -26.28
N PHE A 29 -4.75 10.62 -25.44
CA PHE A 29 -4.33 10.02 -24.16
C PHE A 29 -3.54 10.98 -23.25
N THR A 30 -4.04 12.22 -23.13
CA THR A 30 -3.37 13.27 -22.35
C THR A 30 -3.92 13.32 -20.93
N LYS A 31 -3.02 13.30 -19.93
CA LYS A 31 -3.42 13.55 -18.54
C LYS A 31 -3.82 15.01 -18.36
N VAL A 32 -5.07 15.24 -17.97
CA VAL A 32 -5.64 16.55 -17.77
C VAL A 32 -5.45 17.04 -16.33
N LYS A 33 -5.64 16.14 -15.35
CA LYS A 33 -5.75 16.51 -13.93
C LYS A 33 -5.51 15.30 -13.04
N ASP A 34 -5.00 15.54 -11.87
CA ASP A 34 -5.01 14.60 -10.75
C ASP A 34 -6.02 15.07 -9.69
N ILE A 35 -6.92 14.18 -9.28
CA ILE A 35 -7.89 14.41 -8.20
C ILE A 35 -7.31 13.75 -6.95
N GLN A 36 -6.81 14.56 -6.02
CA GLN A 36 -6.27 14.09 -4.76
C GLN A 36 -7.40 13.63 -3.84
N LEU A 37 -7.24 12.44 -3.21
CA LEU A 37 -8.22 11.87 -2.30
C LEU A 37 -7.97 12.30 -0.85
N ALA A 38 -8.69 11.72 0.12
CA ALA A 38 -8.54 12.03 1.54
C ALA A 38 -7.11 11.78 2.03
N ASN A 39 -6.68 12.54 3.04
CA ASN A 39 -5.37 12.38 3.66
C ASN A 39 -5.16 10.94 4.16
N GLY A 40 -4.04 10.34 3.82
CA GLY A 40 -3.74 8.95 4.13
C GLY A 40 -4.19 7.95 3.06
N SER A 41 -4.87 8.37 1.98
CA SER A 41 -5.29 7.46 0.90
C SER A 41 -4.09 6.83 0.23
N ASN A 42 -4.10 5.49 0.19
CA ASN A 42 -3.09 4.68 -0.48
C ASN A 42 -3.68 3.36 -0.95
N ALA A 43 -2.93 2.60 -1.73
CA ALA A 43 -3.35 1.31 -2.25
C ALA A 43 -4.73 1.36 -2.93
N LEU A 44 -4.93 2.33 -3.84
CA LEU A 44 -6.17 2.44 -4.62
C LEU A 44 -6.31 1.23 -5.53
N ARG A 45 -7.41 0.47 -5.39
CA ARG A 45 -7.58 -0.79 -6.10
C ARG A 45 -8.82 -0.82 -7.00
N GLY A 46 -9.99 -0.76 -6.41
CA GLY A 46 -11.25 -0.80 -7.14
C GLY A 46 -11.73 0.58 -7.56
N ILE A 47 -12.37 0.64 -8.72
CA ILE A 47 -13.05 1.84 -9.22
C ILE A 47 -14.32 1.41 -9.95
N CYS A 48 -15.45 2.05 -9.64
CA CYS A 48 -16.69 1.89 -10.39
C CYS A 48 -17.38 3.25 -10.56
N ILE A 49 -18.21 3.32 -11.59
CA ILE A 49 -19.08 4.48 -11.85
C ILE A 49 -20.52 4.12 -11.50
N THR A 50 -21.25 5.06 -10.91
CA THR A 50 -22.68 4.87 -10.63
C THR A 50 -23.49 4.68 -11.92
N PRO A 51 -24.62 3.94 -11.90
CA PRO A 51 -25.40 3.68 -13.11
C PRO A 51 -25.88 4.95 -13.83
N ASP A 52 -26.13 6.02 -13.10
CA ASP A 52 -26.51 7.33 -13.65
C ASP A 52 -25.32 8.15 -14.19
N GLY A 53 -24.10 7.64 -14.04
CA GLY A 53 -22.86 8.25 -14.52
C GLY A 53 -22.38 9.47 -13.73
N LYS A 54 -23.02 9.81 -12.59
CA LYS A 54 -22.70 11.07 -11.87
C LYS A 54 -21.54 10.96 -10.90
N TYR A 55 -21.33 9.78 -10.31
CA TYR A 55 -20.31 9.58 -9.29
C TYR A 55 -19.41 8.41 -9.64
N ILE A 56 -18.19 8.50 -9.18
CA ILE A 56 -17.22 7.41 -9.17
C ILE A 56 -16.92 7.06 -7.72
N TYR A 57 -16.88 5.74 -7.44
CA TYR A 57 -16.42 5.19 -6.17
C TYR A 57 -15.06 4.56 -6.36
N VAL A 58 -14.13 4.82 -5.43
CA VAL A 58 -12.76 4.31 -5.45
C VAL A 58 -12.43 3.68 -4.11
N SER A 59 -12.17 2.38 -4.07
CA SER A 59 -11.75 1.69 -2.85
C SER A 59 -10.26 1.87 -2.56
N HIS A 60 -9.92 2.15 -1.30
CA HIS A 60 -8.54 2.40 -0.89
C HIS A 60 -8.35 2.22 0.63
N ASN A 61 -7.10 2.09 1.06
CA ASN A 61 -6.75 2.25 2.47
C ASN A 61 -6.67 3.73 2.85
N LEU A 62 -6.90 4.02 4.13
CA LEU A 62 -6.58 5.30 4.77
C LEU A 62 -5.55 5.04 5.88
N GLY A 63 -4.28 5.35 5.60
CA GLY A 63 -3.21 5.32 6.59
C GLY A 63 -3.33 6.50 7.55
N ARG A 64 -3.54 6.24 8.84
CA ARG A 64 -3.65 7.27 9.87
C ARG A 64 -2.26 7.66 10.39
N PHE A 65 -1.36 8.02 9.49
CA PHE A 65 0.05 8.28 9.76
C PHE A 65 0.30 9.50 10.68
N THR A 66 -0.68 10.39 10.81
CA THR A 66 -0.63 11.55 11.73
C THR A 66 -1.17 11.24 13.12
N VAL A 67 -1.68 10.01 13.36
CA VAL A 67 -2.20 9.63 14.68
C VAL A 67 -1.04 9.44 15.66
N PRO A 68 -1.13 9.97 16.88
CA PRO A 68 -0.10 9.80 17.90
C PRO A 68 0.19 8.31 18.18
N THR A 69 1.45 7.98 18.42
CA THR A 69 1.93 6.63 18.74
C THR A 69 1.17 5.96 19.88
N SER A 70 0.66 6.74 20.85
CA SER A 70 -0.19 6.25 21.93
C SER A 70 -1.52 5.65 21.48
N GLN A 71 -1.92 5.86 20.24
CA GLN A 71 -3.15 5.32 19.65
C GLN A 71 -2.96 3.95 19.00
N LEU A 72 -1.74 3.45 18.86
CA LEU A 72 -1.46 2.16 18.21
C LEU A 72 -2.29 1.01 18.77
N GLN A 73 -2.37 0.92 20.10
CA GLN A 73 -3.13 -0.14 20.79
C GLN A 73 -4.64 -0.03 20.63
N GLN A 74 -5.13 1.13 20.18
CA GLN A 74 -6.56 1.33 19.94
C GLN A 74 -7.00 0.77 18.57
N GLY A 75 -6.05 0.34 17.75
CA GLY A 75 -6.30 -0.12 16.39
C GLY A 75 -6.50 1.04 15.40
N TRP A 76 -7.15 0.75 14.28
CA TRP A 76 -7.51 1.66 13.19
C TRP A 76 -6.41 2.62 12.69
N MET A 77 -5.17 2.17 12.75
CA MET A 77 -4.03 2.84 12.10
C MET A 77 -4.19 2.86 10.58
N ASN A 78 -4.59 1.72 10.01
CA ASN A 78 -5.03 1.60 8.63
C ASN A 78 -6.52 1.32 8.64
N THR A 79 -7.31 2.25 8.13
CA THR A 79 -8.74 2.07 7.90
C THR A 79 -9.01 1.80 6.44
N SER A 80 -10.12 1.12 6.16
CA SER A 80 -10.59 0.85 4.81
C SER A 80 -11.69 1.85 4.46
N ALA A 81 -11.61 2.45 3.27
CA ALA A 81 -12.57 3.46 2.83
C ALA A 81 -12.82 3.39 1.33
N PHE A 82 -13.89 4.02 0.90
CA PHE A 82 -14.04 4.39 -0.51
C PHE A 82 -14.33 5.87 -0.66
N SER A 83 -13.70 6.47 -1.65
CA SER A 83 -13.87 7.88 -2.01
C SER A 83 -14.99 8.05 -3.01
N VAL A 84 -15.70 9.18 -2.91
CA VAL A 84 -16.74 9.62 -3.85
C VAL A 84 -16.21 10.79 -4.67
N ILE A 85 -16.27 10.67 -5.99
CA ILE A 85 -15.83 11.70 -6.94
C ILE A 85 -17.02 12.09 -7.80
N ASP A 86 -17.25 13.39 -7.96
CA ASP A 86 -18.19 13.97 -8.91
C ASP A 86 -17.59 13.90 -10.32
N VAL A 87 -18.28 13.24 -11.25
CA VAL A 87 -17.77 12.99 -12.60
C VAL A 87 -17.71 14.28 -13.42
N ASP A 88 -18.76 15.10 -13.37
CA ASP A 88 -18.87 16.31 -14.19
C ASP A 88 -17.90 17.41 -13.72
N LYS A 89 -17.80 17.58 -12.40
CA LYS A 89 -16.88 18.56 -11.80
C LYS A 89 -15.44 18.06 -11.73
N GLN A 90 -15.26 16.71 -11.80
CA GLN A 90 -13.98 16.07 -11.58
C GLN A 90 -13.37 16.46 -10.21
N GLU A 91 -14.17 16.35 -9.15
CA GLU A 91 -13.81 16.77 -7.80
C GLU A 91 -14.05 15.65 -6.80
N PHE A 92 -13.12 15.51 -5.87
CA PHE A 92 -13.28 14.66 -4.68
C PHE A 92 -14.33 15.31 -3.76
N LEU A 93 -15.34 14.53 -3.37
CA LEU A 93 -16.42 14.99 -2.50
C LEU A 93 -16.25 14.57 -1.04
N GLY A 94 -15.62 13.45 -0.78
CA GLY A 94 -15.40 12.88 0.55
C GLY A 94 -15.10 11.39 0.50
N ALA A 95 -14.65 10.84 1.62
CA ALA A 95 -14.40 9.41 1.79
C ALA A 95 -15.30 8.83 2.89
N ILE A 96 -15.84 7.63 2.65
CA ILE A 96 -16.67 6.88 3.57
C ILE A 96 -15.85 5.71 4.11
N VAL A 97 -15.66 5.66 5.42
CA VAL A 97 -14.99 4.54 6.10
C VAL A 97 -15.93 3.34 6.16
N VAL A 98 -15.38 2.17 5.84
CA VAL A 98 -16.11 0.90 5.89
C VAL A 98 -15.77 0.05 7.12
N ASP A 99 -14.92 0.53 7.99
CA ASP A 99 -14.68 -0.07 9.30
C ASP A 99 -15.79 0.32 10.29
N GLU A 100 -15.93 -0.47 11.35
CA GLU A 100 -16.82 -0.21 12.49
C GLU A 100 -15.97 0.02 13.74
N PRO A 101 -16.49 0.71 14.78
CA PRO A 101 -15.71 0.97 15.99
C PRO A 101 -15.14 -0.29 16.66
N GLU A 102 -15.86 -1.40 16.59
CA GLU A 102 -15.51 -2.66 17.26
C GLU A 102 -14.80 -3.65 16.35
N ARG A 103 -14.87 -3.45 15.01
CA ARG A 103 -14.36 -4.41 14.04
C ARG A 103 -13.97 -3.75 12.73
N GLY A 104 -12.72 -3.92 12.36
CA GLY A 104 -12.20 -3.52 11.05
C GLY A 104 -12.82 -4.33 9.90
N ALA A 105 -12.75 -3.76 8.70
CA ALA A 105 -13.08 -4.38 7.41
C ALA A 105 -11.85 -4.34 6.52
N ALA A 106 -10.74 -4.88 7.00
CA ALA A 106 -9.42 -4.69 6.45
C ALA A 106 -9.22 -5.35 5.07
N GLY A 107 -8.25 -4.81 4.33
CA GLY A 107 -7.90 -5.33 3.03
C GLY A 107 -8.95 -5.03 1.96
N ILE A 108 -9.54 -3.85 2.01
CA ILE A 108 -10.49 -3.39 0.98
C ILE A 108 -9.88 -3.55 -0.43
N TRP A 109 -10.67 -4.11 -1.38
CA TRP A 109 -10.14 -4.43 -2.69
C TRP A 109 -11.02 -3.93 -3.83
N SER A 110 -12.01 -4.69 -4.25
CA SER A 110 -12.89 -4.33 -5.36
C SER A 110 -14.11 -3.58 -4.86
N ILE A 111 -14.66 -2.73 -5.72
CA ILE A 111 -15.94 -2.06 -5.52
C ILE A 111 -16.77 -2.14 -6.80
N ALA A 112 -18.04 -2.46 -6.66
CA ALA A 112 -19.02 -2.49 -7.74
C ALA A 112 -20.33 -1.91 -7.24
N CYS A 113 -21.18 -1.40 -8.13
CA CYS A 113 -22.50 -0.90 -7.75
C CYS A 113 -23.53 -1.10 -8.85
N ASN A 114 -24.78 -1.15 -8.42
CA ASN A 114 -25.98 -1.01 -9.24
C ASN A 114 -26.89 0.08 -8.62
N ASP A 115 -28.12 0.22 -9.08
CA ASP A 115 -29.06 1.23 -8.55
C ASP A 115 -29.45 1.01 -7.08
N GLU A 116 -29.39 -0.22 -6.58
CA GLU A 116 -29.85 -0.60 -5.24
C GLU A 116 -28.71 -0.79 -4.25
N SER A 117 -27.54 -1.28 -4.70
CA SER A 117 -26.47 -1.70 -3.80
C SER A 117 -25.09 -1.28 -4.26
N VAL A 118 -24.20 -1.03 -3.27
CA VAL A 118 -22.75 -0.97 -3.46
C VAL A 118 -22.14 -2.19 -2.79
N PHE A 119 -21.30 -2.90 -3.53
CA PHE A 119 -20.61 -4.11 -3.11
C PHE A 119 -19.13 -3.82 -2.95
N ILE A 120 -18.53 -4.27 -1.84
CA ILE A 120 -17.10 -4.06 -1.56
C ILE A 120 -16.51 -5.36 -1.03
N SER A 121 -15.46 -5.88 -1.67
CA SER A 121 -14.72 -7.04 -1.16
C SER A 121 -13.64 -6.62 -0.15
N HIS A 122 -13.50 -7.42 0.91
CA HIS A 122 -12.51 -7.24 1.96
C HIS A 122 -11.60 -8.46 2.03
N SER A 123 -10.43 -8.35 1.38
CA SER A 123 -9.47 -9.46 1.26
C SER A 123 -8.91 -9.90 2.62
N GLY A 124 -8.77 -8.96 3.57
CA GLY A 124 -8.20 -9.24 4.88
C GLY A 124 -9.20 -9.80 5.90
N THR A 125 -10.49 -9.53 5.74
CA THR A 125 -11.55 -10.04 6.63
C THR A 125 -12.45 -11.09 5.99
N HIS A 126 -12.15 -11.50 4.76
CA HIS A 126 -12.77 -12.62 4.03
C HIS A 126 -14.29 -12.49 3.84
N GLU A 127 -14.74 -11.30 3.51
CA GLU A 127 -16.16 -10.97 3.42
C GLU A 127 -16.45 -10.00 2.28
N VAL A 128 -17.73 -9.79 1.99
CA VAL A 128 -18.22 -8.72 1.13
C VAL A 128 -19.18 -7.83 1.92
N SER A 129 -19.02 -6.51 1.80
CA SER A 129 -20.02 -5.55 2.28
C SER A 129 -21.05 -5.32 1.20
N VAL A 130 -22.33 -5.34 1.59
CA VAL A 130 -23.49 -4.95 0.78
C VAL A 130 -24.09 -3.71 1.43
N ILE A 131 -24.12 -2.59 0.71
CA ILE A 131 -24.52 -1.28 1.23
C ILE A 131 -25.72 -0.80 0.44
N ASP A 132 -26.79 -0.33 1.12
CA ASP A 132 -27.92 0.34 0.46
C ASP A 132 -27.42 1.59 -0.25
N HIS A 133 -27.39 1.55 -1.58
CA HIS A 133 -26.80 2.59 -2.41
C HIS A 133 -27.55 3.92 -2.32
N LYS A 134 -28.88 3.87 -2.38
CA LYS A 134 -29.73 5.08 -2.35
C LYS A 134 -29.65 5.79 -1.01
N ALA A 135 -29.86 5.05 0.08
CA ALA A 135 -29.82 5.60 1.41
C ALA A 135 -28.41 6.09 1.79
N MET A 136 -27.38 5.36 1.40
CA MET A 136 -25.97 5.77 1.60
C MET A 136 -25.66 7.06 0.86
N LEU A 137 -26.01 7.16 -0.43
CA LEU A 137 -25.73 8.34 -1.25
C LEU A 137 -26.54 9.56 -0.75
N GLU A 138 -27.80 9.41 -0.40
CA GLU A 138 -28.63 10.46 0.20
C GLU A 138 -28.00 10.96 1.52
N LYS A 139 -27.63 10.07 2.42
CA LYS A 139 -26.97 10.40 3.68
C LYS A 139 -25.64 11.12 3.43
N PHE A 140 -24.84 10.64 2.48
CA PHE A 140 -23.58 11.25 2.09
C PHE A 140 -23.74 12.67 1.54
N LEU A 141 -24.66 12.88 0.60
CA LEU A 141 -24.87 14.19 -0.01
C LEU A 141 -25.36 15.23 1.01
N ASN A 142 -26.16 14.81 1.99
CA ASN A 142 -26.68 15.65 3.06
C ASN A 142 -25.80 15.71 4.31
N TYR A 143 -24.63 15.03 4.31
CA TYR A 143 -23.75 15.01 5.49
C TYR A 143 -23.19 16.40 5.76
N PRO A 144 -23.33 16.95 7.01
CA PRO A 144 -23.07 18.35 7.31
C PRO A 144 -21.63 18.81 7.03
N ASN A 145 -20.66 17.98 7.33
CA ASN A 145 -19.25 18.30 7.13
C ASN A 145 -18.49 17.09 6.58
N LYS A 146 -18.36 17.00 5.28
CA LYS A 146 -17.67 15.89 4.59
C LYS A 146 -16.17 15.82 4.90
N ALA A 147 -15.56 16.89 5.41
CA ALA A 147 -14.14 16.92 5.75
C ALA A 147 -13.77 16.06 6.98
N VAL A 148 -14.77 15.62 7.76
CA VAL A 148 -14.57 14.72 8.91
C VAL A 148 -15.25 13.36 8.73
N LEU A 149 -15.87 13.13 7.59
CA LEU A 149 -16.61 11.90 7.31
C LEU A 149 -15.68 10.67 7.28
N ASP A 150 -14.46 10.85 6.84
CA ASP A 150 -13.43 9.81 6.82
C ASP A 150 -12.95 9.37 8.22
N TYR A 151 -13.47 9.98 9.29
CA TYR A 151 -13.30 9.57 10.69
C TYR A 151 -14.59 9.01 11.32
N ASP A 152 -15.73 9.04 10.59
CA ASP A 152 -17.00 8.55 11.12
C ASP A 152 -17.18 7.06 10.87
N LEU A 153 -16.73 6.25 11.85
CA LEU A 153 -16.87 4.80 11.85
C LEU A 153 -18.33 4.30 11.98
N THR A 154 -19.28 5.21 12.22
CA THR A 154 -20.70 4.88 12.40
C THR A 154 -21.56 5.25 11.18
N PHE A 155 -20.97 5.89 10.18
CA PHE A 155 -21.69 6.39 9.02
C PHE A 155 -22.57 5.30 8.34
N LEU A 156 -22.06 4.08 8.22
CA LEU A 156 -22.74 2.97 7.56
C LEU A 156 -23.67 2.16 8.46
N TYR A 157 -23.85 2.54 9.74
CA TYR A 157 -24.77 1.83 10.64
C TYR A 157 -26.20 1.84 10.09
N GLY A 158 -26.79 0.63 10.02
CA GLY A 158 -28.12 0.40 9.48
C GLY A 158 -28.24 0.46 7.96
N LEU A 159 -27.14 0.73 7.24
CA LEU A 159 -27.10 0.81 5.79
C LEU A 159 -26.28 -0.32 5.16
N ARG A 160 -25.51 -1.07 5.94
CA ARG A 160 -24.59 -2.10 5.46
C ARG A 160 -24.82 -3.43 6.14
N GLU A 161 -24.72 -4.49 5.35
CA GLU A 161 -24.55 -5.88 5.77
C GLU A 161 -23.17 -6.38 5.41
N ARG A 162 -22.55 -7.19 6.28
CA ARG A 162 -21.25 -7.85 6.04
C ARG A 162 -21.47 -9.34 5.87
N ILE A 163 -21.26 -9.84 4.66
CA ILE A 163 -21.52 -11.22 4.28
C ILE A 163 -20.21 -11.99 4.29
N PRO A 164 -19.99 -12.95 5.21
CA PRO A 164 -18.81 -13.79 5.21
C PRO A 164 -18.82 -14.70 3.96
N LEU A 165 -17.63 -14.92 3.41
CA LEU A 165 -17.43 -15.77 2.24
C LEU A 165 -16.68 -17.05 2.64
N GLU A 166 -16.87 -18.11 1.87
CA GLU A 166 -16.05 -19.29 1.99
C GLU A 166 -14.67 -19.04 1.35
N GLY A 167 -13.61 -19.53 2.01
CA GLY A 167 -12.22 -19.32 1.61
C GLY A 167 -11.67 -17.95 2.02
N ASN A 168 -10.44 -17.66 1.61
CA ASN A 168 -9.67 -16.52 2.07
C ASN A 168 -9.32 -15.57 0.93
N GLY A 169 -9.36 -14.27 1.21
CA GLY A 169 -8.88 -13.21 0.34
C GLY A 169 -9.75 -12.95 -0.89
N PRO A 170 -11.04 -12.62 -0.75
CA PRO A 170 -11.82 -12.12 -1.87
C PRO A 170 -11.19 -10.83 -2.37
N ARG A 171 -10.89 -10.77 -3.66
CA ARG A 171 -10.26 -9.61 -4.29
C ARG A 171 -11.19 -9.02 -5.34
N ASN A 172 -11.03 -9.36 -6.61
CA ASN A 172 -11.88 -8.85 -7.67
C ASN A 172 -13.28 -9.45 -7.61
N MET A 173 -14.27 -8.68 -8.07
CA MET A 173 -15.66 -9.10 -8.17
C MET A 173 -16.21 -8.74 -9.54
N ILE A 174 -17.19 -9.52 -9.99
CA ILE A 174 -17.94 -9.23 -11.21
C ILE A 174 -19.43 -9.28 -10.88
N LEU A 175 -20.11 -8.15 -11.09
CA LEU A 175 -21.56 -8.08 -11.05
C LEU A 175 -22.12 -8.47 -12.43
N ASN A 176 -22.91 -9.54 -12.48
CA ASN A 176 -23.51 -10.06 -13.71
C ASN A 176 -24.99 -10.39 -13.48
N GLY A 177 -25.88 -9.49 -13.90
CA GLY A 177 -27.30 -9.59 -13.60
C GLY A 177 -27.55 -9.63 -12.10
N ASP A 178 -28.26 -10.65 -11.64
CA ASP A 178 -28.61 -10.85 -10.23
C ASP A 178 -27.53 -11.61 -9.44
N LYS A 179 -26.35 -11.78 -9.99
CA LYS A 179 -25.26 -12.52 -9.36
C LYS A 179 -24.01 -11.64 -9.18
N LEU A 180 -23.43 -11.70 -7.99
CA LEU A 180 -22.09 -11.21 -7.72
C LEU A 180 -21.14 -12.41 -7.65
N ILE A 181 -20.13 -12.42 -8.53
CA ILE A 181 -19.14 -13.50 -8.66
C ILE A 181 -17.86 -13.05 -7.99
N ILE A 182 -17.40 -13.80 -6.96
CA ILE A 182 -16.31 -13.39 -6.08
C ILE A 182 -15.32 -14.54 -5.92
N PRO A 183 -14.21 -14.58 -6.68
CA PRO A 183 -13.14 -15.53 -6.45
C PRO A 183 -12.36 -15.17 -5.17
N THR A 184 -11.93 -16.19 -4.43
CA THR A 184 -11.00 -16.04 -3.31
C THR A 184 -9.58 -16.38 -3.75
N TYR A 185 -8.67 -15.44 -3.53
CA TYR A 185 -7.30 -15.52 -4.06
C TYR A 185 -6.46 -16.61 -3.37
N PHE A 186 -6.68 -16.83 -2.07
CA PHE A 186 -5.86 -17.77 -1.28
C PHE A 186 -6.44 -19.17 -1.13
N ALA A 187 -7.67 -19.42 -1.58
CA ALA A 187 -8.36 -20.68 -1.29
C ALA A 187 -8.92 -21.42 -2.52
N ASP A 188 -8.68 -20.93 -3.74
CA ASP A 188 -9.23 -21.51 -4.98
C ASP A 188 -10.75 -21.77 -4.91
N ILE A 189 -11.50 -20.89 -4.28
CA ILE A 189 -12.95 -20.97 -4.14
C ILE A 189 -13.60 -19.83 -4.93
N LEU A 190 -14.68 -20.16 -5.64
CA LEU A 190 -15.53 -19.20 -6.33
C LEU A 190 -16.85 -19.07 -5.55
N ASN A 191 -17.08 -17.90 -4.95
CA ASN A 191 -18.35 -17.56 -4.33
C ASN A 191 -19.27 -16.90 -5.35
N ILE A 192 -20.54 -17.32 -5.38
CA ILE A 192 -21.60 -16.77 -6.22
C ILE A 192 -22.72 -16.33 -5.29
N MET A 193 -22.86 -15.03 -5.12
CA MET A 193 -23.90 -14.44 -4.27
C MET A 193 -25.07 -13.96 -5.12
N ASP A 194 -26.30 -14.34 -4.71
CA ASP A 194 -27.51 -13.74 -5.24
C ASP A 194 -27.71 -12.37 -4.57
N ILE A 195 -27.73 -11.30 -5.37
CA ILE A 195 -27.76 -9.92 -4.83
C ILE A 195 -29.15 -9.53 -4.27
N ASN A 196 -30.19 -10.28 -4.52
CA ASN A 196 -31.55 -10.01 -4.00
C ASN A 196 -31.78 -10.65 -2.64
N THR A 197 -31.08 -11.76 -2.35
CA THR A 197 -31.26 -12.52 -1.09
C THR A 197 -30.03 -12.53 -0.20
N ASN A 198 -28.87 -12.12 -0.73
CA ASN A 198 -27.54 -12.23 -0.12
C ASN A 198 -27.11 -13.68 0.16
N GLU A 199 -27.80 -14.67 -0.42
CA GLU A 199 -27.40 -16.09 -0.31
C GLU A 199 -26.16 -16.37 -1.15
N VAL A 200 -25.17 -17.02 -0.53
CA VAL A 200 -23.89 -17.37 -1.16
C VAL A 200 -23.83 -18.86 -1.44
N THR A 201 -23.51 -19.22 -2.66
CA THR A 201 -23.14 -20.59 -3.06
C THR A 201 -21.68 -20.62 -3.43
N SER A 202 -20.94 -21.58 -2.92
CA SER A 202 -19.50 -21.68 -3.13
C SER A 202 -19.15 -22.89 -3.99
N VAL A 203 -18.16 -22.74 -4.86
CA VAL A 203 -17.63 -23.79 -5.73
C VAL A 203 -16.14 -23.88 -5.50
N GLU A 204 -15.67 -25.03 -5.05
CA GLU A 204 -14.26 -25.32 -4.93
C GLU A 204 -13.67 -25.64 -6.32
N LEU A 205 -12.63 -24.88 -6.70
CA LEU A 205 -12.03 -24.97 -8.04
C LEU A 205 -10.88 -25.99 -8.09
N ASN A 206 -10.18 -26.19 -6.95
CA ASN A 206 -9.04 -27.08 -6.86
C ASN A 206 -8.97 -27.76 -5.47
N PRO A 207 -9.81 -28.83 -5.26
CA PRO A 207 -9.90 -29.50 -3.96
C PRO A 207 -8.63 -30.27 -3.56
N GLU A 208 -7.72 -30.52 -4.50
CA GLU A 208 -6.47 -31.25 -4.26
C GLU A 208 -5.26 -30.32 -4.02
N ARG A 209 -5.49 -29.01 -3.90
CA ARG A 209 -4.40 -28.05 -3.66
C ARG A 209 -3.76 -28.28 -2.31
N GLU A 210 -2.47 -28.54 -2.31
CA GLU A 210 -1.64 -28.49 -1.12
C GLU A 210 -1.13 -27.06 -0.89
N GLU A 211 -1.37 -26.52 0.30
CA GLU A 211 -0.87 -25.19 0.67
C GLU A 211 0.59 -25.29 1.09
N THR A 212 1.49 -24.64 0.33
CA THR A 212 2.92 -24.57 0.70
C THR A 212 3.14 -23.56 1.84
N ALA A 213 4.32 -23.60 2.47
CA ALA A 213 4.67 -22.61 3.50
C ALA A 213 4.64 -21.17 2.96
N GLU A 214 5.07 -20.97 1.71
CA GLU A 214 5.04 -19.66 1.05
C GLU A 214 3.60 -19.20 0.83
N ASN A 215 2.70 -20.07 0.36
CA ASN A 215 1.29 -19.71 0.15
C ASN A 215 0.59 -19.41 1.48
N LYS A 216 0.84 -20.23 2.50
CA LYS A 216 0.34 -19.99 3.87
C LYS A 216 0.86 -18.65 4.41
N GLY A 217 2.12 -18.35 4.20
CA GLY A 217 2.76 -17.11 4.60
C GLY A 217 2.18 -15.89 3.85
N GLU A 218 1.94 -16.01 2.55
CA GLU A 218 1.28 -14.96 1.76
C GLU A 218 -0.14 -14.69 2.28
N ARG A 219 -0.90 -15.73 2.58
CA ARG A 219 -2.22 -15.60 3.18
C ARG A 219 -2.14 -14.87 4.51
N TYR A 220 -1.27 -15.27 5.44
CA TYR A 220 -1.10 -14.62 6.74
C TYR A 220 -0.63 -13.17 6.64
N PHE A 221 0.20 -12.84 5.66
CA PHE A 221 0.62 -11.48 5.40
C PHE A 221 -0.54 -10.55 5.01
N ASN A 222 -1.60 -11.11 4.44
CA ASN A 222 -2.78 -10.40 3.97
C ASN A 222 -4.01 -10.57 4.87
N ASP A 223 -3.93 -11.41 5.90
CA ASP A 223 -5.06 -11.81 6.74
C ASP A 223 -5.15 -10.94 8.00
N ALA A 224 -6.23 -10.20 8.13
CA ALA A 224 -6.49 -9.34 9.28
C ALA A 224 -7.08 -10.10 10.48
N SER A 225 -7.39 -11.40 10.36
CA SER A 225 -7.76 -12.21 11.52
C SER A 225 -6.60 -12.35 12.52
N HIS A 226 -5.38 -12.12 12.06
CA HIS A 226 -4.15 -12.01 12.86
C HIS A 226 -3.86 -10.58 13.34
N CYS A 227 -4.91 -9.77 13.55
CA CYS A 227 -4.80 -8.43 14.09
C CYS A 227 -5.93 -8.17 15.09
N PHE A 228 -5.62 -7.45 16.17
CA PHE A 228 -6.61 -7.00 17.13
C PHE A 228 -7.80 -6.35 16.41
N GLN A 229 -9.01 -6.83 16.69
CA GLN A 229 -10.26 -6.38 16.07
C GLN A 229 -10.27 -6.31 14.53
N ASN A 230 -9.38 -7.02 13.85
CA ASN A 230 -9.31 -7.13 12.38
C ASN A 230 -9.07 -5.80 11.65
N TRP A 231 -8.36 -4.85 12.26
CA TRP A 231 -8.12 -3.53 11.68
C TRP A 231 -7.20 -3.51 10.47
N GLN A 232 -6.20 -4.39 10.45
CA GLN A 232 -5.18 -4.40 9.41
C GLN A 232 -4.50 -5.76 9.28
N SER A 233 -3.71 -5.90 8.23
CA SER A 233 -2.71 -6.95 8.05
C SER A 233 -1.38 -6.29 7.71
N CYS A 234 -0.30 -7.06 7.52
CA CYS A 234 0.99 -6.54 7.07
C CYS A 234 0.86 -5.75 5.74
N ASN A 235 -0.04 -6.21 4.86
CA ASN A 235 -0.36 -5.55 3.59
C ASN A 235 -0.96 -4.13 3.76
N GLY A 236 -1.40 -3.73 4.94
CA GLY A 236 -1.88 -2.37 5.22
C GLY A 236 -0.79 -1.32 5.03
N CYS A 237 0.40 -1.55 5.61
CA CYS A 237 1.58 -0.68 5.47
C CYS A 237 2.52 -1.13 4.34
N HIS A 238 2.51 -2.44 3.99
CA HIS A 238 3.36 -3.01 2.95
C HIS A 238 2.55 -3.57 1.76
N PRO A 239 1.73 -2.74 1.08
CA PRO A 239 0.93 -3.17 -0.06
C PRO A 239 1.82 -3.52 -1.27
N GLY A 240 1.21 -4.14 -2.30
CA GLY A 240 1.93 -4.49 -3.53
C GLY A 240 3.00 -5.56 -3.30
N ASP A 241 2.63 -6.62 -2.58
CA ASP A 241 3.48 -7.77 -2.27
C ASP A 241 4.70 -7.39 -1.41
N GLY A 242 4.45 -6.79 -0.26
CA GLY A 242 5.48 -6.45 0.71
C GLY A 242 6.35 -5.24 0.32
N ARG A 243 5.80 -4.28 -0.42
CA ARG A 243 6.53 -3.04 -0.77
C ARG A 243 6.28 -1.93 0.24
N THR A 244 5.85 -0.78 -0.18
CA THR A 244 5.61 0.40 0.68
C THR A 244 4.24 1.01 0.40
N ASP A 245 3.66 1.65 1.40
CA ASP A 245 2.47 2.49 1.25
C ASP A 245 2.80 3.94 0.88
N GLY A 246 4.10 4.29 0.87
CA GLY A 246 4.58 5.64 0.57
C GLY A 246 4.36 6.65 1.70
N MET A 247 4.13 6.19 2.94
CA MET A 247 3.85 7.03 4.09
C MET A 247 4.92 6.93 5.18
N ASN A 248 4.92 7.90 6.05
CA ASN A 248 5.78 7.93 7.24
C ASN A 248 4.99 7.43 8.46
N TRP A 249 5.62 6.56 9.24
CA TRP A 249 5.05 6.04 10.47
C TRP A 249 5.99 6.26 11.65
N ASP A 250 5.44 6.76 12.75
CA ASP A 250 6.11 6.76 14.04
C ASP A 250 5.52 5.64 14.91
N LEU A 251 6.14 4.48 14.87
CA LEU A 251 5.68 3.29 15.60
C LEU A 251 6.45 3.07 16.92
N MET A 252 7.36 3.97 17.28
CA MET A 252 8.22 3.88 18.47
C MET A 252 8.97 2.55 18.63
N ASN A 253 9.04 1.74 17.59
CA ASN A 253 9.60 0.39 17.62
C ASN A 253 11.12 0.36 17.70
N ASP A 254 11.78 1.50 17.57
CA ASP A 254 13.22 1.71 17.75
C ASP A 254 13.54 2.60 18.95
N GLY A 255 12.54 3.01 19.73
CA GLY A 255 12.69 3.85 20.92
C GLY A 255 12.91 5.34 20.63
N VAL A 256 12.78 5.76 19.36
CA VAL A 256 12.92 7.15 18.93
C VAL A 256 11.62 7.62 18.30
N GLY A 257 11.03 8.67 18.88
CA GLY A 257 9.80 9.28 18.41
C GLY A 257 10.04 10.18 17.19
N ASN A 258 10.28 9.60 16.04
CA ASN A 258 10.36 10.30 14.76
C ASN A 258 9.69 9.47 13.67
N SER A 259 9.02 10.15 12.76
CA SER A 259 8.37 9.53 11.61
C SER A 259 9.41 8.98 10.63
N LYS A 260 9.20 7.73 10.19
CA LYS A 260 10.09 7.04 9.26
C LYS A 260 9.30 6.50 8.09
N ASN A 261 9.87 6.64 6.90
CA ASN A 261 9.26 6.14 5.68
C ASN A 261 9.11 4.61 5.70
N CYS A 262 7.98 4.11 5.22
CA CYS A 262 7.73 2.68 5.14
C CYS A 262 8.66 2.03 4.12
N LYS A 263 9.52 1.12 4.59
CA LYS A 263 10.54 0.43 3.78
C LYS A 263 9.95 -0.80 3.08
N SER A 264 10.37 -1.05 1.84
CA SER A 264 10.08 -2.32 1.16
C SER A 264 10.67 -3.51 1.93
N MET A 265 9.94 -4.62 1.98
CA MET A 265 10.39 -5.89 2.58
C MET A 265 11.11 -6.81 1.59
N LEU A 266 11.21 -6.40 0.31
CA LEU A 266 11.98 -7.15 -0.70
C LEU A 266 13.42 -7.32 -0.24
N PHE A 267 13.90 -8.56 -0.24
CA PHE A 267 15.24 -8.97 0.21
C PHE A 267 15.54 -8.77 1.71
N SER A 268 14.54 -8.39 2.54
CA SER A 268 14.76 -8.13 3.98
C SER A 268 15.49 -9.28 4.70
N HIS A 269 15.23 -10.54 4.33
CA HIS A 269 15.86 -11.72 4.93
C HIS A 269 17.31 -11.99 4.50
N VAL A 270 17.81 -11.29 3.50
CA VAL A 270 19.18 -11.45 2.99
C VAL A 270 19.99 -10.15 3.02
N THR A 271 19.41 -9.06 3.52
CA THR A 271 20.05 -7.76 3.70
C THR A 271 19.89 -7.24 5.13
N PRO A 272 20.44 -7.95 6.15
CA PRO A 272 20.43 -7.45 7.52
C PRO A 272 21.40 -6.24 7.65
N PRO A 273 21.19 -5.35 8.67
CA PRO A 273 20.09 -5.34 9.64
C PRO A 273 18.77 -4.83 9.05
N ASN A 274 17.69 -5.00 9.80
CA ASN A 274 16.36 -4.64 9.33
C ASN A 274 15.79 -3.42 10.06
N MET A 275 14.73 -2.84 9.49
CA MET A 275 14.18 -1.51 9.77
C MET A 275 15.10 -0.41 9.25
N ILE A 276 14.57 0.82 9.10
CA ILE A 276 15.35 1.93 8.54
C ILE A 276 16.51 2.37 9.47
N SER A 277 16.31 2.21 10.78
CA SER A 277 17.33 2.45 11.81
C SER A 277 18.19 1.21 12.10
N GLY A 278 17.99 0.09 11.40
CA GLY A 278 18.72 -1.16 11.60
C GLY A 278 18.54 -1.79 12.99
N ILE A 279 17.48 -1.48 13.70
CA ILE A 279 17.30 -1.89 15.11
C ILE A 279 17.03 -3.40 15.25
N ARG A 280 16.62 -4.08 14.18
CA ARG A 280 16.40 -5.53 14.16
C ARG A 280 17.55 -6.22 13.44
N GLU A 281 18.22 -7.12 14.16
CA GLU A 281 19.38 -7.86 13.65
C GLU A 281 19.02 -8.72 12.42
N HIS A 282 17.83 -9.32 12.44
CA HIS A 282 17.32 -10.21 11.40
C HIS A 282 15.86 -9.95 11.11
N ALA A 283 15.42 -10.23 9.87
CA ALA A 283 14.05 -10.01 9.42
C ALA A 283 13.03 -10.86 10.19
N GLU A 284 13.40 -12.07 10.60
CA GLU A 284 12.55 -12.92 11.41
C GLU A 284 12.10 -12.22 12.71
N ARG A 285 13.01 -11.48 13.37
CA ARG A 285 12.66 -10.69 14.56
C ARG A 285 11.72 -9.53 14.22
N ALA A 286 11.89 -8.94 13.04
CA ALA A 286 11.00 -7.85 12.60
C ALA A 286 9.59 -8.37 12.32
N VAL A 287 9.44 -9.54 11.71
CA VAL A 287 8.14 -10.20 11.46
C VAL A 287 7.40 -10.45 12.77
N ARG A 288 8.05 -11.09 13.77
CA ARG A 288 7.43 -11.36 15.09
C ARG A 288 7.06 -10.05 15.80
N ALA A 289 7.94 -9.05 15.72
CA ALA A 289 7.65 -7.73 16.29
C ALA A 289 6.45 -7.03 15.61
N GLY A 290 6.28 -7.22 14.31
CA GLY A 290 5.11 -6.73 13.57
C GLY A 290 3.80 -7.31 14.10
N PHE A 291 3.73 -8.63 14.30
CA PHE A 291 2.57 -9.26 14.91
C PHE A 291 2.32 -8.75 16.33
N ASN A 292 3.36 -8.77 17.18
CA ASN A 292 3.18 -8.47 18.61
C ASN A 292 2.90 -7.00 18.90
N PHE A 293 3.56 -6.08 18.19
CA PHE A 293 3.56 -4.65 18.55
C PHE A 293 2.82 -3.74 17.57
N ILE A 294 2.46 -4.24 16.37
CA ILE A 294 1.72 -3.49 15.37
C ILE A 294 0.33 -4.07 15.16
N GLN A 295 0.22 -5.41 15.12
CA GLN A 295 -1.07 -6.09 15.00
C GLN A 295 -1.67 -6.49 16.36
N PHE A 296 -0.91 -6.41 17.46
CA PHE A 296 -1.31 -6.82 18.81
C PHE A 296 -1.90 -8.22 18.86
N PHE A 297 -1.20 -9.13 18.19
CA PHE A 297 -1.58 -10.54 18.03
C PHE A 297 -0.39 -11.45 18.35
N GLU A 298 -0.63 -12.48 19.16
CA GLU A 298 0.38 -13.51 19.48
C GLU A 298 0.33 -14.60 18.39
N VAL A 299 1.23 -14.49 17.42
CA VAL A 299 1.37 -15.47 16.34
C VAL A 299 2.16 -16.70 16.82
N SER A 300 1.78 -17.91 16.38
CA SER A 300 2.60 -19.10 16.60
C SER A 300 3.92 -19.03 15.83
N GLU A 301 4.98 -19.65 16.34
CA GLU A 301 6.26 -19.67 15.61
C GLU A 301 6.14 -20.41 14.27
N GLU A 302 5.33 -21.45 14.20
CA GLU A 302 5.05 -22.18 12.96
C GLU A 302 4.43 -21.28 11.88
N ASP A 303 3.48 -20.44 12.26
CA ASP A 303 2.84 -19.51 11.34
C ASP A 303 3.75 -18.34 10.96
N ALA A 304 4.52 -17.83 11.91
CA ALA A 304 5.50 -16.79 11.65
C ALA A 304 6.60 -17.25 10.67
N VAL A 305 7.05 -18.51 10.75
CA VAL A 305 7.99 -19.10 9.79
C VAL A 305 7.40 -19.18 8.38
N CYS A 306 6.10 -19.39 8.24
CA CYS A 306 5.46 -19.35 6.93
C CYS A 306 5.51 -17.93 6.33
N VAL A 307 5.30 -16.87 7.13
CA VAL A 307 5.47 -15.49 6.68
C VAL A 307 6.91 -15.21 6.26
N ASP A 308 7.90 -15.72 6.99
CA ASP A 308 9.30 -15.62 6.57
C ASP A 308 9.53 -16.33 5.23
N ALA A 309 8.95 -17.51 5.00
CA ALA A 309 9.04 -18.23 3.73
C ALA A 309 8.47 -17.42 2.58
N TYR A 310 7.30 -16.81 2.76
CA TYR A 310 6.70 -15.89 1.78
C TYR A 310 7.62 -14.71 1.48
N LEU A 311 8.12 -13.99 2.48
CA LEU A 311 9.00 -12.84 2.28
C LEU A 311 10.32 -13.22 1.60
N LYS A 312 10.86 -14.39 1.87
CA LYS A 312 12.03 -14.97 1.16
C LYS A 312 11.72 -15.33 -0.29
N SER A 313 10.46 -15.65 -0.61
CA SER A 313 10.02 -16.00 -1.96
C SER A 313 9.85 -14.79 -2.87
N LEU A 314 9.74 -13.57 -2.33
CA LEU A 314 9.55 -12.34 -3.11
C LEU A 314 10.65 -12.16 -4.16
N ARG A 315 10.25 -11.75 -5.35
CA ARG A 315 11.17 -11.48 -6.48
C ARG A 315 11.00 -10.05 -6.96
N PRO A 316 12.08 -9.40 -7.40
CA PRO A 316 11.99 -8.08 -8.00
C PRO A 316 11.24 -8.13 -9.32
N VAL A 317 10.46 -7.09 -9.57
CA VAL A 317 9.82 -6.85 -10.87
C VAL A 317 10.80 -6.07 -11.76
N PRO A 318 10.97 -6.45 -13.03
CA PRO A 318 11.81 -5.71 -13.95
C PRO A 318 11.43 -4.24 -14.03
N SER A 319 12.44 -3.37 -14.00
CA SER A 319 12.20 -1.93 -14.06
C SER A 319 11.66 -1.50 -15.44
N PRO A 320 10.65 -0.59 -15.47
CA PRO A 320 10.18 0.01 -16.73
C PRO A 320 11.20 0.96 -17.39
N TYR A 321 12.28 1.29 -16.70
CA TYR A 321 13.41 2.07 -17.25
C TYR A 321 14.37 1.21 -18.07
N LEU A 322 14.20 -0.09 -18.09
CA LEU A 322 14.95 -0.99 -18.98
C LEU A 322 14.37 -0.94 -20.41
N VAL A 323 15.24 -0.98 -21.39
CA VAL A 323 14.88 -1.08 -22.81
C VAL A 323 15.20 -2.50 -23.29
N ASN A 324 14.16 -3.28 -23.61
CA ASN A 324 14.28 -4.71 -23.97
C ASN A 324 15.04 -5.55 -22.91
N GLY A 325 14.87 -5.21 -21.61
CA GLY A 325 15.56 -5.89 -20.51
C GLY A 325 16.98 -5.44 -20.23
N GLU A 326 17.50 -4.46 -20.98
CA GLU A 326 18.86 -3.93 -20.88
C GLU A 326 18.84 -2.46 -20.41
N LEU A 327 19.96 -1.98 -19.89
CA LEU A 327 20.12 -0.56 -19.54
C LEU A 327 19.99 0.31 -20.81
N SER A 328 19.22 1.39 -20.73
CA SER A 328 19.19 2.44 -21.75
C SER A 328 20.59 3.07 -21.91
N ASP A 329 20.84 3.75 -23.02
CA ASP A 329 22.14 4.43 -23.20
C ASP A 329 22.36 5.53 -22.15
N LEU A 330 21.28 6.20 -21.71
CA LEU A 330 21.35 7.17 -20.62
C LEU A 330 21.69 6.47 -19.29
N ALA A 331 21.09 5.31 -19.01
CA ALA A 331 21.41 4.52 -17.81
C ALA A 331 22.86 4.01 -17.81
N LYS A 332 23.43 3.63 -18.97
CA LYS A 332 24.85 3.27 -19.08
C LYS A 332 25.80 4.44 -18.76
N GLU A 333 25.43 5.66 -19.18
CA GLU A 333 26.17 6.86 -18.74
C GLU A 333 25.98 7.11 -17.24
N GLY A 334 24.79 6.88 -16.72
CA GLY A 334 24.51 6.97 -15.28
C GLY A 334 25.31 5.99 -14.45
N GLN A 335 25.53 4.77 -14.93
CA GLN A 335 26.41 3.79 -14.30
C GLN A 335 27.86 4.33 -14.12
N LYS A 336 28.39 5.00 -15.14
CA LYS A 336 29.71 5.64 -15.03
C LYS A 336 29.73 6.77 -14.00
N VAL A 337 28.61 7.53 -13.90
CA VAL A 337 28.46 8.58 -12.88
C VAL A 337 28.38 7.96 -11.48
N PHE A 338 27.65 6.86 -11.30
CA PHE A 338 27.54 6.10 -10.05
C PHE A 338 28.91 5.63 -9.56
N GLU A 339 29.73 5.08 -10.46
CA GLU A 339 31.13 4.67 -10.19
C GLU A 339 32.01 5.88 -9.85
N LYS A 340 31.96 6.96 -10.65
CA LYS A 340 32.72 8.20 -10.46
C LYS A 340 32.44 8.89 -9.12
N LEU A 341 31.18 8.85 -8.68
CA LEU A 341 30.74 9.40 -7.40
C LEU A 341 30.93 8.43 -6.23
N LYS A 342 31.36 7.19 -6.51
CA LYS A 342 31.66 6.15 -5.53
C LYS A 342 30.44 5.67 -4.75
N CYS A 343 29.25 5.76 -5.33
CA CYS A 343 28.02 5.30 -4.69
C CYS A 343 28.08 3.82 -4.30
N GLY A 344 28.87 3.02 -5.06
CA GLY A 344 29.14 1.62 -4.76
C GLY A 344 29.98 1.36 -3.50
N GLU A 345 30.53 2.37 -2.80
CA GLU A 345 31.18 2.17 -1.51
C GLU A 345 30.16 1.77 -0.42
N CYS A 346 28.91 2.27 -0.51
CA CYS A 346 27.80 1.88 0.34
C CYS A 346 26.83 0.94 -0.40
N HIS A 347 26.42 1.31 -1.62
CA HIS A 347 25.48 0.53 -2.44
C HIS A 347 26.23 -0.50 -3.31
N SER A 348 26.74 -1.55 -2.68
CA SER A 348 27.59 -2.57 -3.29
C SER A 348 26.95 -3.96 -3.41
N GLY A 349 27.60 -4.84 -4.16
CA GLY A 349 27.20 -6.24 -4.32
C GLY A 349 25.89 -6.42 -5.10
N VAL A 350 25.35 -7.64 -5.06
CA VAL A 350 24.18 -8.03 -5.87
C VAL A 350 22.88 -7.36 -5.42
N TYR A 351 22.83 -6.92 -4.18
CA TYR A 351 21.67 -6.24 -3.60
C TYR A 351 21.86 -4.72 -3.53
N TYR A 352 22.99 -4.17 -3.95
CA TYR A 352 23.29 -2.74 -3.85
C TYR A 352 23.15 -2.22 -2.42
N THR A 353 23.72 -2.94 -1.45
CA THR A 353 23.86 -2.54 -0.04
C THR A 353 25.10 -3.21 0.54
N ASP A 354 25.81 -2.50 1.40
CA ASP A 354 26.94 -3.06 2.17
C ASP A 354 26.50 -3.61 3.54
N MET A 355 25.17 -3.52 3.85
CA MET A 355 24.58 -3.99 5.11
C MET A 355 25.20 -3.33 6.35
N LYS A 356 25.58 -2.05 6.24
CA LYS A 356 26.18 -1.26 7.30
C LYS A 356 25.43 0.03 7.54
N TYR A 357 25.79 0.69 8.62
CA TYR A 357 25.25 1.99 8.98
C TYR A 357 26.14 3.10 8.48
N HIS A 358 25.54 4.13 7.89
CA HIS A 358 26.24 5.32 7.45
C HIS A 358 25.54 6.58 7.90
N ARG A 359 26.33 7.56 8.34
CA ARG A 359 25.85 8.93 8.56
C ARG A 359 26.05 9.69 7.27
N ILE A 360 24.94 10.07 6.64
CA ILE A 360 24.96 10.79 5.38
C ILE A 360 24.19 12.09 5.49
N GLY A 361 24.81 13.18 5.06
CA GLY A 361 24.19 14.49 5.07
C GLY A 361 24.01 15.03 6.48
N GLU A 362 22.83 15.65 6.72
CA GLU A 362 22.48 16.32 7.97
C GLU A 362 21.68 15.40 8.92
N ASP A 363 21.46 14.14 8.55
CA ASP A 363 20.64 13.18 9.29
C ASP A 363 21.42 12.61 10.47
N ILE A 364 21.26 13.23 11.64
CA ILE A 364 22.06 12.96 12.85
C ILE A 364 21.25 12.35 14.02
N GLU A 365 19.96 12.05 13.81
CA GLU A 365 19.06 11.53 14.87
C GLU A 365 19.54 10.20 15.44
N PHE A 366 20.23 9.39 14.64
CA PHE A 366 20.85 8.15 15.09
C PHE A 366 22.38 8.26 15.09
N GLU A 367 22.99 8.02 16.24
CA GLU A 367 24.45 8.11 16.40
C GLU A 367 25.20 7.21 15.42
N LYS A 368 24.69 6.01 15.16
CA LYS A 368 25.28 5.05 14.20
C LYS A 368 25.02 5.40 12.72
N GLY A 369 24.09 6.30 12.45
CA GLY A 369 23.55 6.56 11.13
C GLY A 369 22.44 5.56 10.74
N TRP A 370 22.14 5.51 9.45
CA TRP A 370 21.06 4.73 8.87
C TRP A 370 21.57 3.46 8.20
N ASP A 371 20.78 2.38 8.26
CA ASP A 371 21.03 1.18 7.48
C ASP A 371 20.99 1.50 5.97
N THR A 372 22.02 1.03 5.22
CA THR A 372 22.07 1.19 3.77
C THR A 372 20.99 0.34 3.10
N PRO A 373 19.95 0.95 2.50
CA PRO A 373 18.91 0.18 1.84
C PRO A 373 19.40 -0.43 0.53
N THR A 374 18.79 -1.56 0.12
CA THR A 374 18.95 -2.07 -1.25
C THR A 374 18.44 -1.05 -2.27
N LEU A 375 19.11 -0.96 -3.44
CA LEU A 375 18.60 -0.19 -4.58
C LEU A 375 17.81 -1.07 -5.58
N ARG A 376 17.67 -2.36 -5.31
CA ARG A 376 16.86 -3.24 -6.17
C ARG A 376 15.40 -2.84 -6.10
N GLU A 377 14.81 -2.67 -7.29
CA GLU A 377 13.40 -2.29 -7.45
C GLU A 377 13.06 -0.92 -6.80
N VAL A 378 14.08 -0.05 -6.66
CA VAL A 378 13.89 1.26 -6.01
C VAL A 378 12.94 2.18 -6.79
N TRP A 379 12.79 1.97 -8.09
CA TRP A 379 11.92 2.75 -8.98
C TRP A 379 10.43 2.82 -8.56
N ARG A 380 9.96 1.83 -7.77
CA ARG A 380 8.56 1.77 -7.32
C ARG A 380 8.38 1.93 -5.82
N THR A 381 9.40 2.37 -5.10
CA THR A 381 9.38 2.52 -3.64
C THR A 381 9.52 3.96 -3.17
N ALA A 382 9.16 4.91 -4.03
CA ALA A 382 9.05 6.31 -3.63
C ALA A 382 8.00 6.49 -2.49
N PRO A 383 8.15 7.54 -1.64
CA PRO A 383 9.22 8.53 -1.62
C PRO A 383 10.50 7.99 -0.95
N TYR A 384 11.60 8.75 -1.04
CA TYR A 384 12.93 8.29 -0.66
C TYR A 384 13.50 9.04 0.54
N LEU A 385 14.64 8.54 1.03
CA LEU A 385 15.31 8.91 2.27
C LEU A 385 14.54 8.39 3.51
N PHE A 386 15.14 8.53 4.70
CA PHE A 386 14.57 7.89 5.90
C PHE A 386 13.19 8.42 6.28
N ASP A 387 12.89 9.66 5.95
CA ASP A 387 11.66 10.38 6.24
C ASP A 387 10.80 10.66 4.99
N GLY A 388 11.15 10.08 3.84
CA GLY A 388 10.40 10.26 2.60
C GLY A 388 10.35 11.69 2.06
N ARG A 389 11.35 12.55 2.42
CA ARG A 389 11.41 13.95 2.00
C ARG A 389 11.78 14.16 0.52
N ALA A 390 12.17 13.12 -0.19
CA ALA A 390 12.40 13.16 -1.62
C ALA A 390 11.29 12.40 -2.35
N ALA A 391 10.43 13.11 -3.07
CA ALA A 391 9.33 12.48 -3.83
C ALA A 391 9.84 11.67 -5.02
N THR A 392 10.98 12.06 -5.59
CA THR A 392 11.56 11.42 -6.77
C THR A 392 13.02 11.08 -6.56
N MET A 393 13.53 10.07 -7.28
CA MET A 393 14.94 9.72 -7.26
C MET A 393 15.83 10.89 -7.75
N LYS A 394 15.34 11.71 -8.67
CA LYS A 394 16.03 12.93 -9.08
C LYS A 394 16.25 13.90 -7.92
N GLU A 395 15.26 14.07 -7.04
CA GLU A 395 15.37 14.96 -5.87
C GLU A 395 16.39 14.45 -4.85
N VAL A 396 16.56 13.13 -4.69
CA VAL A 396 17.62 12.54 -3.85
C VAL A 396 18.98 13.10 -4.23
N PHE A 397 19.25 13.26 -5.51
CA PHE A 397 20.54 13.75 -6.02
C PHE A 397 20.59 15.26 -6.21
N SER A 398 19.54 15.87 -6.77
CA SER A 398 19.54 17.30 -7.13
C SER A 398 19.27 18.23 -5.94
N VAL A 399 18.38 17.84 -5.04
CA VAL A 399 17.97 18.64 -3.87
C VAL A 399 18.76 18.23 -2.63
N HIS A 400 18.68 16.95 -2.26
CA HIS A 400 19.26 16.44 -1.01
C HIS A 400 20.73 16.08 -1.09
N LYS A 401 21.32 16.09 -2.29
CA LYS A 401 22.76 15.85 -2.51
C LYS A 401 23.27 14.55 -1.87
N HIS A 402 22.41 13.55 -1.76
CA HIS A 402 22.76 12.28 -1.11
C HIS A 402 24.04 11.67 -1.71
N GLY A 403 25.08 11.52 -0.91
CA GLY A 403 26.40 11.02 -1.34
C GLY A 403 27.14 11.90 -2.35
N ILE A 404 26.72 13.16 -2.56
CA ILE A 404 27.29 14.07 -3.55
C ILE A 404 28.02 15.24 -2.86
N GLU A 405 29.32 15.15 -2.72
CA GLU A 405 30.15 16.21 -2.13
C GLU A 405 30.57 17.30 -3.12
N LYS A 406 30.53 17.01 -4.41
CA LYS A 406 31.03 17.90 -5.47
C LYS A 406 29.91 18.34 -6.39
N LYS A 407 30.13 19.47 -7.09
CA LYS A 407 29.17 19.93 -8.09
C LYS A 407 29.07 18.91 -9.23
N VAL A 408 27.86 18.42 -9.48
CA VAL A 408 27.52 17.47 -10.57
C VAL A 408 26.66 18.22 -11.58
N SER A 409 26.82 17.94 -12.86
CA SER A 409 26.01 18.55 -13.90
C SER A 409 24.58 18.00 -13.89
N GLU A 410 23.61 18.80 -14.37
CA GLU A 410 22.21 18.36 -14.52
C GLU A 410 22.13 17.08 -15.38
N LYS A 411 22.91 17.02 -16.48
CA LYS A 411 23.00 15.84 -17.33
C LYS A 411 23.49 14.60 -16.58
N ASP A 412 24.49 14.74 -15.71
CA ASP A 412 25.00 13.62 -14.91
C ASP A 412 23.93 13.19 -13.87
N ILE A 413 23.17 14.13 -13.30
CA ILE A 413 22.07 13.83 -12.37
C ILE A 413 20.96 13.06 -13.10
N GLU A 414 20.58 13.46 -14.30
CA GLU A 414 19.57 12.75 -15.10
C GLU A 414 20.02 11.33 -15.44
N ALA A 415 21.27 11.16 -15.89
CA ALA A 415 21.83 9.86 -16.19
C ALA A 415 21.90 8.96 -14.94
N LEU A 416 22.36 9.49 -13.79
CA LEU A 416 22.40 8.77 -12.52
C LEU A 416 20.99 8.34 -12.06
N THR A 417 20.01 9.23 -12.19
CA THR A 417 18.60 8.94 -11.87
C THR A 417 18.06 7.79 -12.72
N GLU A 418 18.33 7.83 -14.03
CA GLU A 418 17.93 6.77 -14.97
C GLU A 418 18.56 5.43 -14.61
N TYR A 419 19.85 5.42 -14.30
CA TYR A 419 20.54 4.20 -13.89
C TYR A 419 19.96 3.61 -12.60
N VAL A 420 19.82 4.42 -11.55
CA VAL A 420 19.33 3.93 -10.27
C VAL A 420 17.88 3.44 -10.38
N ASN A 421 17.04 4.12 -11.16
CA ASN A 421 15.70 3.64 -11.46
C ASN A 421 15.67 2.37 -12.33
N SER A 422 16.76 2.03 -13.01
CA SER A 422 16.87 0.80 -13.81
C SER A 422 17.23 -0.45 -12.98
N LEU A 423 17.58 -0.28 -11.68
CA LEU A 423 17.98 -1.36 -10.77
C LEU A 423 16.76 -2.05 -10.16
#